data_9a12e6c12e1a9c443387794cf7331b85
#
_entry.id   9a12e6c12e1a9c443387794cf7331b85
#
_cell.length_a   1.000
_cell.length_b   1.000
_cell.length_c   1.000
_cell.angle_alpha   90.00
_cell.angle_beta   90.00
_cell.angle_gamma   90.00
#
_symmetry.space_group_name_H-M   'P 1'
#
loop_
_entity.id
_entity.type
_entity.pdbx_description
1 polymer ?
#
loop_
_entity_poly.entity_id
_entity_poly.type
_entity_poly.pdbx_seq_one_letter_code
_entity_poly.pdbx_strand_id
1 'polypeptide(L)'
;DLPQEARWSTIINTAAPQLNVALDTALRSIGETNPTLKGCFVEGTFTQRNLGANDIKKIVDEVNKISHKTFGEEKDLIGRVYEYFLKATKEEGEFYTPHDVVQLIATVIEPFDGMLYDPCCGSGGMFIQSTDLVKAKQGDISRINVYGQEKEAATYRLAKMNLALRG
;
A
#
# COMPACT_ATOMS: atom_id res chain seq x y z
N ASP A 1 -14.24 -3.58 0.72
CA ASP A 1 -14.90 -3.95 1.98
C ASP A 1 -13.89 -4.41 3.02
N LEU A 2 -14.15 -4.08 4.30
CA LEU A 2 -13.27 -4.46 5.41
C LEU A 2 -14.02 -5.44 6.34
N PRO A 3 -13.62 -6.73 6.37
CA PRO A 3 -14.18 -7.74 7.27
C PRO A 3 -14.04 -7.35 8.74
N GLN A 4 -14.92 -7.86 9.61
CA GLN A 4 -14.94 -7.51 11.03
C GLN A 4 -13.63 -7.85 11.73
N GLU A 5 -13.06 -9.03 11.44
CA GLU A 5 -11.78 -9.49 11.98
C GLU A 5 -10.58 -8.66 11.52
N ALA A 6 -10.71 -7.96 10.40
CA ALA A 6 -9.66 -7.08 9.85
C ALA A 6 -9.80 -5.62 10.30
N ARG A 7 -10.82 -5.29 11.08
CA ARG A 7 -11.01 -3.93 11.58
C ARG A 7 -9.93 -3.59 12.61
N TRP A 8 -9.40 -2.38 12.51
CA TRP A 8 -8.37 -1.92 13.44
C TRP A 8 -8.82 -2.02 14.91
N SER A 9 -10.09 -1.72 15.19
CA SER A 9 -10.69 -1.89 16.53
C SER A 9 -10.63 -3.33 17.05
N THR A 10 -10.71 -4.34 16.18
CA THR A 10 -10.54 -5.74 16.55
C THR A 10 -9.08 -6.05 16.87
N ILE A 11 -8.16 -5.58 16.03
CA ILE A 11 -6.72 -5.82 16.19
C ILE A 11 -6.18 -5.21 17.48
N ILE A 12 -6.48 -3.94 17.78
CA ILE A 12 -5.97 -3.26 18.98
C ILE A 12 -6.47 -3.88 20.29
N ASN A 13 -7.68 -4.47 20.28
CA ASN A 13 -8.27 -5.13 21.43
C ASN A 13 -7.87 -6.62 21.56
N THR A 14 -7.09 -7.15 20.63
CA THR A 14 -6.60 -8.52 20.68
C THR A 14 -5.45 -8.64 21.68
N ALA A 15 -5.49 -9.70 22.53
CA ALA A 15 -4.44 -9.97 23.48
C ALA A 15 -3.11 -10.32 22.79
N ALA A 16 -1.97 -9.89 23.35
CA ALA A 16 -0.66 -10.07 22.76
C ALA A 16 -0.35 -11.50 22.27
N PRO A 17 -0.66 -12.59 23.02
CA PRO A 17 -0.38 -13.96 22.56
C PRO A 17 -1.15 -14.39 21.30
N GLN A 18 -2.28 -13.74 21.01
CA GLN A 18 -3.15 -14.07 19.87
C GLN A 18 -2.96 -13.11 18.69
N LEU A 19 -2.16 -12.06 18.87
CA LEU A 19 -2.06 -10.95 17.91
C LEU A 19 -1.47 -11.38 16.57
N ASN A 20 -0.47 -12.28 16.56
CA ASN A 20 0.13 -12.81 15.34
C ASN A 20 -0.92 -13.52 14.46
N VAL A 21 -1.75 -14.38 15.09
CA VAL A 21 -2.81 -15.11 14.40
C VAL A 21 -3.91 -14.15 13.93
N ALA A 22 -4.26 -13.17 14.76
CA ALA A 22 -5.27 -12.17 14.40
C ALA A 22 -4.84 -11.32 13.19
N LEU A 23 -3.57 -10.91 13.13
CA LEU A 23 -3.02 -10.15 11.99
C LEU A 23 -3.00 -10.99 10.72
N ASP A 24 -2.53 -12.24 10.77
CA ASP A 24 -2.54 -13.12 9.60
C ASP A 24 -3.97 -13.42 9.13
N THR A 25 -4.92 -13.60 10.04
CA THR A 25 -6.35 -13.78 9.72
C THR A 25 -6.93 -12.53 9.07
N ALA A 26 -6.62 -11.34 9.60
CA ALA A 26 -7.06 -10.07 9.05
C ALA A 26 -6.56 -9.87 7.61
N LEU A 27 -5.27 -10.10 7.36
CA LEU A 27 -4.68 -9.96 6.03
C LEU A 27 -5.30 -10.94 5.02
N ARG A 28 -5.52 -12.19 5.43
CA ARG A 28 -6.19 -13.19 4.59
C ARG A 28 -7.61 -12.76 4.24
N SER A 29 -8.42 -12.37 5.23
CA SER A 29 -9.79 -11.89 5.02
C SER A 29 -9.86 -10.69 4.08
N ILE A 30 -8.94 -9.73 4.21
CA ILE A 30 -8.85 -8.58 3.30
C ILE A 30 -8.58 -9.06 1.87
N GLY A 31 -7.64 -9.98 1.68
CA GLY A 31 -7.29 -10.50 0.35
C GLY A 31 -8.41 -11.33 -0.29
N GLU A 32 -9.19 -12.06 0.51
CA GLU A 32 -10.34 -12.85 0.03
C GLU A 32 -11.54 -11.95 -0.34
N THR A 33 -11.79 -10.91 0.44
CA THR A 33 -12.94 -10.02 0.26
C THR A 33 -12.73 -9.00 -0.86
N ASN A 34 -11.46 -8.68 -1.18
CA ASN A 34 -11.12 -7.67 -2.17
C ASN A 34 -10.38 -8.29 -3.37
N PRO A 35 -11.02 -8.50 -4.51
CA PRO A 35 -10.42 -9.18 -5.67
C PRO A 35 -9.11 -8.53 -6.15
N THR A 36 -9.01 -7.22 -6.07
CA THR A 36 -7.80 -6.45 -6.45
C THR A 36 -6.59 -6.76 -5.55
N LEU A 37 -6.83 -7.18 -4.30
CA LEU A 37 -5.80 -7.52 -3.32
C LEU A 37 -5.55 -9.04 -3.21
N LYS A 38 -6.22 -9.85 -4.03
CA LYS A 38 -6.01 -11.30 -4.03
C LYS A 38 -4.54 -11.63 -4.30
N GLY A 39 -3.95 -12.43 -3.40
CA GLY A 39 -2.53 -12.83 -3.48
C GLY A 39 -1.52 -11.74 -3.10
N CYS A 40 -1.96 -10.58 -2.60
CA CYS A 40 -1.05 -9.53 -2.11
C CYS A 40 -0.41 -9.88 -0.78
N PHE A 41 -1.11 -10.61 0.06
CA PHE A 41 -0.65 -10.95 1.40
C PHE A 41 -0.10 -12.37 1.44
N VAL A 42 1.09 -12.52 2.05
CA VAL A 42 1.72 -13.82 2.25
C VAL A 42 1.12 -14.46 3.50
N GLU A 43 0.65 -15.70 3.38
CA GLU A 43 0.11 -16.45 4.51
C GLU A 43 1.19 -16.66 5.59
N GLY A 44 0.79 -16.51 6.85
CA GLY A 44 1.67 -16.73 7.98
C GLY A 44 2.77 -15.69 8.16
N THR A 45 2.61 -14.48 7.61
CA THR A 45 3.61 -13.39 7.69
C THR A 45 4.04 -13.12 9.13
N PHE A 46 3.13 -13.14 10.08
CA PHE A 46 3.40 -12.87 11.48
C PHE A 46 3.64 -14.14 12.30
N THR A 47 2.93 -15.22 11.99
CA THR A 47 3.04 -16.48 12.73
C THR A 47 4.33 -17.24 12.40
N GLN A 48 4.84 -17.18 11.17
CA GLN A 48 6.03 -17.93 10.74
C GLN A 48 7.35 -17.21 11.04
N ARG A 49 7.35 -15.91 11.30
CA ARG A 49 8.58 -15.11 11.49
C ARG A 49 9.11 -15.07 12.91
N ASN A 50 8.58 -15.84 13.85
CA ASN A 50 9.00 -15.88 15.27
C ASN A 50 9.10 -14.48 15.93
N LEU A 51 8.28 -13.55 15.53
CA LEU A 51 8.21 -12.24 16.17
C LEU A 51 7.58 -12.37 17.54
N GLY A 52 8.22 -11.84 18.55
CA GLY A 52 7.71 -11.87 19.92
C GLY A 52 6.33 -11.19 20.02
N ALA A 53 5.36 -11.85 20.66
CA ALA A 53 4.00 -11.30 20.81
C ALA A 53 3.99 -9.89 21.43
N ASN A 54 4.90 -9.64 22.38
CA ASN A 54 5.04 -8.32 23.01
C ASN A 54 5.61 -7.26 22.07
N ASP A 55 6.47 -7.64 21.14
CA ASP A 55 7.06 -6.69 20.19
C ASP A 55 6.04 -6.30 19.11
N ILE A 56 5.25 -7.26 18.62
CA ILE A 56 4.12 -6.96 17.74
C ILE A 56 3.10 -6.07 18.45
N LYS A 57 2.80 -6.35 19.71
CA LYS A 57 1.87 -5.51 20.47
C LYS A 57 2.38 -4.07 20.60
N LYS A 58 3.67 -3.86 20.85
CA LYS A 58 4.27 -2.52 20.87
C LYS A 58 4.12 -1.82 19.51
N ILE A 59 4.37 -2.51 18.40
CA ILE A 59 4.20 -1.94 17.05
C ILE A 59 2.74 -1.52 16.84
N VAL A 60 1.78 -2.39 17.15
CA VAL A 60 0.36 -2.09 17.02
C VAL A 60 -0.04 -0.89 17.87
N ASP A 61 0.46 -0.80 19.11
CA ASP A 61 0.17 0.32 20.01
C ASP A 61 0.79 1.64 19.50
N GLU A 62 1.99 1.62 18.93
CA GLU A 62 2.61 2.81 18.32
C GLU A 62 1.84 3.25 17.05
N VAL A 63 1.48 2.33 16.18
CA VAL A 63 0.65 2.63 15.01
C VAL A 63 -0.71 3.20 15.44
N ASN A 64 -1.30 2.69 16.52
CA ASN A 64 -2.57 3.21 17.04
C ASN A 64 -2.47 4.66 17.52
N LYS A 65 -1.33 5.09 18.05
CA LYS A 65 -1.12 6.51 18.48
C LYS A 65 -1.16 7.46 17.27
N ILE A 66 -0.72 7.00 16.10
CA ILE A 66 -0.67 7.80 14.87
C ILE A 66 -2.09 8.00 14.30
N SER A 67 -2.99 7.02 14.45
CA SER A 67 -4.19 6.87 13.63
C SER A 67 -5.31 7.88 13.87
N HIS A 68 -5.45 8.48 15.06
CA HIS A 68 -6.72 9.18 15.38
C HIS A 68 -6.69 10.71 15.29
N LYS A 69 -5.53 11.35 15.38
CA LYS A 69 -5.45 12.83 15.34
C LYS A 69 -4.91 13.40 14.02
N THR A 70 -4.18 12.60 13.26
CA THR A 70 -3.44 13.04 12.08
C THR A 70 -4.15 12.70 10.75
N PHE A 71 -5.05 11.71 10.75
CA PHE A 71 -5.72 11.22 9.54
C PHE A 71 -7.04 11.93 9.19
N GLY A 72 -7.47 12.92 9.98
CA GLY A 72 -8.81 13.50 9.87
C GLY A 72 -9.05 14.37 8.64
N GLU A 73 -8.04 14.94 8.01
CA GLU A 73 -8.22 15.96 6.97
C GLU A 73 -7.43 15.74 5.66
N GLU A 74 -6.39 14.92 5.64
CA GLU A 74 -5.61 14.67 4.42
C GLU A 74 -5.83 13.26 3.88
N LYS A 75 -6.63 13.12 2.83
CA LYS A 75 -6.87 11.85 2.12
C LYS A 75 -5.60 11.17 1.60
N ASP A 76 -4.50 11.91 1.44
CA ASP A 76 -3.21 11.43 0.92
C ASP A 76 -2.18 11.05 2.01
N LEU A 77 -2.47 11.29 3.29
CA LEU A 77 -1.50 11.03 4.35
C LEU A 77 -1.12 9.54 4.44
N ILE A 78 -2.08 8.63 4.25
CA ILE A 78 -1.82 7.17 4.26
C ILE A 78 -0.85 6.81 3.12
N GLY A 79 -1.08 7.35 1.93
CA GLY A 79 -0.18 7.16 0.79
C GLY A 79 1.24 7.67 1.06
N ARG A 80 1.38 8.86 1.67
CA ARG A 80 2.70 9.46 2.01
C ARG A 80 3.43 8.66 3.09
N VAL A 81 2.73 8.20 4.12
CA VAL A 81 3.30 7.34 5.16
C VAL A 81 3.76 6.01 4.54
N TYR A 82 2.96 5.43 3.66
CA TYR A 82 3.31 4.21 2.94
C TYR A 82 4.55 4.39 2.06
N GLU A 83 4.65 5.50 1.31
CA GLU A 83 5.85 5.83 0.53
C GLU A 83 7.09 6.03 1.41
N TYR A 84 6.92 6.64 2.58
CA TYR A 84 8.02 6.77 3.54
C TYR A 84 8.55 5.40 3.98
N PHE A 85 7.66 4.47 4.32
CA PHE A 85 8.05 3.11 4.67
C PHE A 85 8.71 2.37 3.50
N LEU A 86 8.19 2.50 2.29
CA LEU A 86 8.82 1.94 1.09
C LEU A 86 10.25 2.44 0.88
N LYS A 87 10.49 3.73 1.12
CA LYS A 87 11.83 4.32 1.05
C LYS A 87 12.75 3.84 2.16
N ALA A 88 12.22 3.61 3.37
CA ALA A 88 12.99 3.21 4.53
C ALA A 88 13.35 1.71 4.55
N THR A 89 12.57 0.85 3.88
CA THR A 89 12.73 -0.61 3.88
C THR A 89 13.49 -1.17 2.68
N LYS A 90 14.18 -0.33 1.92
CA LYS A 90 14.93 -0.74 0.72
C LYS A 90 15.97 -1.79 1.02
N GLU A 91 15.96 -2.87 0.24
CA GLU A 91 17.11 -3.77 0.11
C GLU A 91 18.18 -3.14 -0.82
N GLU A 92 19.47 -3.50 -0.63
CA GLU A 92 20.55 -3.01 -1.46
C GLU A 92 20.29 -3.38 -2.94
N GLY A 93 20.18 -2.36 -3.80
CA GLY A 93 19.96 -2.53 -5.25
C GLY A 93 18.57 -2.16 -5.77
N GLU A 94 17.60 -1.91 -4.91
CA GLU A 94 16.30 -1.35 -5.32
C GLU A 94 16.35 0.18 -5.37
N PHE A 95 16.37 0.73 -6.58
CA PHE A 95 16.35 2.18 -6.79
C PHE A 95 14.90 2.65 -6.99
N TYR A 96 14.41 3.39 -6.04
CA TYR A 96 13.16 4.13 -6.19
C TYR A 96 13.40 5.30 -7.14
N THR A 97 12.62 5.39 -8.21
CA THR A 97 12.71 6.56 -9.11
C THR A 97 12.36 7.82 -8.32
N PRO A 98 13.22 8.85 -8.28
CA PRO A 98 12.93 10.07 -7.55
C PRO A 98 11.59 10.68 -7.98
N HIS A 99 10.82 11.17 -7.00
CA HIS A 99 9.49 11.76 -7.23
C HIS A 99 9.49 12.80 -8.34
N ASP A 100 10.49 13.69 -8.35
CA ASP A 100 10.57 14.78 -9.33
C ASP A 100 10.78 14.26 -10.77
N VAL A 101 11.52 13.14 -10.92
CA VAL A 101 11.72 12.49 -12.22
C VAL A 101 10.40 11.86 -12.70
N VAL A 102 9.69 11.17 -11.81
CA VAL A 102 8.40 10.54 -12.12
C VAL A 102 7.37 11.62 -12.48
N GLN A 103 7.34 12.70 -11.72
CA GLN A 103 6.46 13.85 -11.98
C GLN A 103 6.78 14.51 -13.33
N LEU A 104 8.06 14.67 -13.66
CA LEU A 104 8.47 15.21 -14.96
C LEU A 104 7.97 14.33 -16.10
N ILE A 105 8.19 13.00 -16.01
CA ILE A 105 7.74 12.04 -17.01
C ILE A 105 6.22 12.10 -17.18
N ALA A 106 5.46 12.04 -16.08
CA ALA A 106 4.00 12.13 -16.10
C ALA A 106 3.53 13.46 -16.75
N THR A 107 4.21 14.57 -16.44
CA THR A 107 3.89 15.88 -17.02
C THR A 107 4.14 15.94 -18.54
N VAL A 108 5.18 15.25 -19.03
CA VAL A 108 5.51 15.21 -20.46
C VAL A 108 4.55 14.29 -21.22
N ILE A 109 4.15 13.16 -20.62
CA ILE A 109 3.25 12.18 -21.25
C ILE A 109 1.80 12.67 -21.26
N GLU A 110 1.40 13.45 -20.23
CA GLU A 110 0.03 13.95 -20.04
C GLU A 110 -1.04 12.83 -20.14
N PRO A 111 -1.01 11.82 -19.26
CA PRO A 111 -1.86 10.63 -19.37
C PRO A 111 -3.30 10.90 -18.90
N PHE A 112 -4.06 11.71 -19.65
CA PHE A 112 -5.42 12.09 -19.27
C PHE A 112 -6.49 11.09 -19.67
N ASP A 113 -6.19 10.17 -20.59
CA ASP A 113 -7.07 9.05 -20.96
C ASP A 113 -6.29 7.90 -21.62
N GLY A 114 -6.96 6.73 -21.77
CA GLY A 114 -6.43 5.59 -22.47
C GLY A 114 -5.68 4.61 -21.58
N MET A 115 -4.63 3.99 -22.10
CA MET A 115 -3.83 2.97 -21.41
C MET A 115 -2.46 3.53 -21.04
N LEU A 116 -2.12 3.43 -19.77
CA LEU A 116 -0.79 3.73 -19.25
C LEU A 116 -0.07 2.41 -18.93
N TYR A 117 1.00 2.11 -19.65
CA TYR A 117 1.78 0.89 -19.43
C TYR A 117 3.18 1.20 -18.94
N ASP A 118 3.57 0.55 -17.84
CA ASP A 118 4.93 0.60 -17.28
C ASP A 118 5.52 -0.82 -17.22
N PRO A 119 6.52 -1.14 -18.08
CA PRO A 119 7.11 -2.49 -18.14
C PRO A 119 8.00 -2.83 -16.95
N CYS A 120 8.33 -1.89 -16.07
CA CYS A 120 9.14 -2.05 -14.85
C CYS A 120 8.59 -1.17 -13.73
N CYS A 121 7.31 -1.38 -13.41
CA CYS A 121 6.53 -0.46 -12.59
C CYS A 121 7.01 -0.32 -11.13
N GLY A 122 7.88 -1.21 -10.66
CA GLY A 122 8.32 -1.18 -9.28
C GLY A 122 7.15 -1.22 -8.30
N SER A 123 7.12 -0.32 -7.35
CA SER A 123 6.02 -0.14 -6.41
C SER A 123 4.82 0.67 -6.96
N GLY A 124 4.78 0.93 -8.26
CA GLY A 124 3.67 1.65 -8.93
C GLY A 124 3.75 3.17 -8.86
N GLY A 125 4.92 3.74 -8.57
CA GLY A 125 5.10 5.19 -8.40
C GLY A 125 4.68 6.01 -9.62
N MET A 126 4.94 5.53 -10.84
CA MET A 126 4.54 6.20 -12.09
C MET A 126 3.02 6.32 -12.20
N PHE A 127 2.29 5.26 -11.89
CA PHE A 127 0.81 5.26 -11.95
C PHE A 127 0.23 6.28 -10.96
N ILE A 128 0.78 6.32 -9.75
CA ILE A 128 0.32 7.23 -8.70
C ILE A 128 0.53 8.69 -9.12
N GLN A 129 1.73 9.03 -9.57
CA GLN A 129 2.02 10.39 -10.02
C GLN A 129 1.17 10.79 -11.23
N SER A 130 0.88 9.85 -12.13
CA SER A 130 -0.02 10.08 -13.26
C SER A 130 -1.44 10.37 -12.80
N THR A 131 -1.98 9.58 -11.87
CA THR A 131 -3.33 9.83 -11.32
C THR A 131 -3.39 11.12 -10.52
N ASP A 132 -2.36 11.46 -9.76
CA ASP A 132 -2.27 12.73 -9.01
C ASP A 132 -2.21 13.93 -9.94
N LEU A 133 -1.46 13.86 -11.06
CA LEU A 133 -1.44 14.88 -12.10
C LEU A 133 -2.83 15.11 -12.71
N VAL A 134 -3.53 14.01 -13.05
CA VAL A 134 -4.87 14.08 -13.63
C VAL A 134 -5.86 14.71 -12.65
N LYS A 135 -5.83 14.31 -11.38
CA LYS A 135 -6.64 14.93 -10.31
C LYS A 135 -6.33 16.42 -10.16
N ALA A 136 -5.05 16.81 -10.15
CA ALA A 136 -4.61 18.21 -10.04
C ALA A 136 -5.09 19.08 -11.22
N LYS A 137 -5.23 18.49 -12.40
CA LYS A 137 -5.75 19.15 -13.61
C LYS A 137 -7.27 19.02 -13.76
N GLN A 138 -7.98 18.57 -12.71
CA GLN A 138 -9.43 18.36 -12.71
C GLN A 138 -9.90 17.34 -13.78
N GLY A 139 -9.03 16.42 -14.18
CA GLY A 139 -9.35 15.34 -15.11
C GLY A 139 -10.08 14.18 -14.40
N ASP A 140 -10.58 13.26 -15.21
CA ASP A 140 -11.31 12.08 -14.76
C ASP A 140 -10.39 10.84 -14.77
N ILE A 141 -9.99 10.38 -13.58
CA ILE A 141 -9.12 9.21 -13.42
C ILE A 141 -9.75 7.90 -13.90
N SER A 142 -11.08 7.81 -13.99
CA SER A 142 -11.77 6.62 -14.48
C SER A 142 -11.52 6.36 -15.99
N ARG A 143 -10.99 7.34 -16.70
CA ARG A 143 -10.63 7.24 -18.12
C ARG A 143 -9.26 6.61 -18.37
N ILE A 144 -8.46 6.39 -17.30
CA ILE A 144 -7.12 5.81 -17.39
C ILE A 144 -7.17 4.36 -16.93
N ASN A 145 -6.61 3.46 -17.76
CA ASN A 145 -6.36 2.08 -17.37
C ASN A 145 -4.87 1.87 -17.21
N VAL A 146 -4.44 1.41 -16.04
CA VAL A 146 -3.02 1.18 -15.75
C VAL A 146 -2.64 -0.29 -15.92
N TYR A 147 -1.51 -0.54 -16.56
CA TYR A 147 -0.92 -1.85 -16.78
C TYR A 147 0.54 -1.81 -16.37
N GLY A 148 0.94 -2.66 -15.44
CA GLY A 148 2.30 -2.73 -14.95
C GLY A 148 2.89 -4.12 -15.06
N GLN A 149 4.20 -4.17 -15.22
CA GLN A 149 4.97 -5.40 -15.14
C GLN A 149 6.06 -5.22 -14.08
N GLU A 150 6.15 -6.19 -13.15
CA GLU A 150 7.17 -6.25 -12.11
C GLU A 150 7.65 -7.70 -11.97
N LYS A 151 8.97 -7.89 -11.95
CA LYS A 151 9.60 -9.21 -11.86
C LYS A 151 9.60 -9.73 -10.43
N GLU A 152 9.88 -8.84 -9.46
CA GLU A 152 10.00 -9.21 -8.07
C GLU A 152 8.61 -9.32 -7.41
N ALA A 153 8.28 -10.53 -6.93
CA ALA A 153 6.97 -10.81 -6.37
C ALA A 153 6.64 -9.96 -5.13
N ALA A 154 7.65 -9.59 -4.32
CA ALA A 154 7.46 -8.70 -3.17
C ALA A 154 7.07 -7.29 -3.63
N THR A 155 7.82 -6.73 -4.56
CA THR A 155 7.59 -5.39 -5.13
C THR A 155 6.27 -5.32 -5.89
N TYR A 156 5.90 -6.37 -6.64
CA TYR A 156 4.58 -6.48 -7.26
C TYR A 156 3.43 -6.39 -6.24
N ARG A 157 3.54 -7.10 -5.10
CA ARG A 157 2.54 -7.01 -4.02
C ARG A 157 2.46 -5.61 -3.43
N LEU A 158 3.62 -4.95 -3.25
CA LEU A 158 3.68 -3.56 -2.80
C LEU A 158 2.98 -2.62 -3.79
N ALA A 159 3.20 -2.78 -5.10
CA ALA A 159 2.50 -2.00 -6.13
C ALA A 159 0.98 -2.15 -6.02
N LYS A 160 0.49 -3.38 -5.89
CA LYS A 160 -0.96 -3.64 -5.73
C LYS A 160 -1.54 -2.98 -4.48
N MET A 161 -0.84 -3.08 -3.35
CA MET A 161 -1.27 -2.41 -2.11
C MET A 161 -1.26 -0.89 -2.25
N ASN A 162 -0.20 -0.33 -2.86
CA ASN A 162 -0.05 1.10 -3.08
C ASN A 162 -1.19 1.67 -3.95
N LEU A 163 -1.52 0.99 -5.05
CA LEU A 163 -2.64 1.37 -5.91
C LEU A 163 -3.99 1.25 -5.19
N ALA A 164 -4.21 0.17 -4.43
CA ALA A 164 -5.46 -0.03 -3.70
C ALA A 164 -5.71 1.01 -2.59
N LEU A 165 -4.66 1.56 -1.98
CA LEU A 165 -4.77 2.62 -0.97
C LEU A 165 -5.19 3.97 -1.57
N ARG A 166 -4.97 4.17 -2.86
CA ARG A 166 -5.23 5.46 -3.53
C ARG A 166 -6.48 5.45 -4.42
N GLY A 167 -7.13 4.31 -4.60
CA GLY A 167 -8.40 4.12 -5.31
C GLY A 167 -8.18 3.72 -6.76
#